data_507e904edb475b9718f7505fdb541f6a
#
_entry.id   507e904edb475b9718f7505fdb541f6a
#
_cell.length_a   1.000
_cell.length_b   1.000
_cell.length_c   1.000
_cell.angle_alpha   90.00
_cell.angle_beta   90.00
_cell.angle_gamma   90.00
#
_symmetry.space_group_name_H-M   'P 1'
#
loop_
_entity.id
_entity.type
_entity.pdbx_description
1 polymer ?
#
loop_
_entity_poly.entity_id
_entity_poly.type
_entity_poly.pdbx_seq_one_letter_code
_entity_poly.pdbx_strand_id
1 'polypeptide(L)'
;MAYDGPPASLIFFNGIVLTMDPTEGGAQAVALHEDSVMRIGSDEQLLELADPSTALVDLRGATVLPGIVDAHTHLFNDAYRLDLDLLGGQRLALKNGITTLANLFSDPSFVPQMQDLAASGDLRIRTSLYLIYTNNCGVLQGDWWKDHPPTRGRGERLRIGGIKVFADGGTCGRPAVSVEFVEGSGLGDLFLTGEEIALAVEEAEVTGHQVVIHAIGDRAVRAAQDGIAAGLGGRPNTLRHRIDHNVVVSADLIPRYAEIGIQPVLFGYLSSGVIQPGPGTCEPAPRNAFYSAFEGNTRMLLDELPDQRVAWHGDDPWAGPVSPFRELYSMVTRVRRGETFFCPPPPWHLQTQITAAEGLTMMTTNSAYALFREDEVGMLRPGMLADLIVVSANPLTVAPEDLWDIEVWMTMIGGQVEFCREGREAVCPHPSS
;
A
#
# COMPACT_ATOMS: atom_id res chain seq x y z
N MET A 1 25.55 -0.96 -30.96
CA MET A 1 26.29 -2.15 -30.48
C MET A 1 25.28 -3.25 -30.33
N ALA A 2 25.54 -4.43 -30.91
CA ALA A 2 24.65 -5.58 -30.70
C ALA A 2 24.63 -5.92 -29.18
N TYR A 3 23.46 -6.26 -28.66
CA TYR A 3 23.31 -6.71 -27.30
C TYR A 3 23.91 -8.12 -27.16
N ASP A 4 24.95 -8.26 -26.33
CA ASP A 4 25.65 -9.54 -26.09
C ASP A 4 25.15 -10.29 -24.84
N GLY A 5 24.03 -9.85 -24.24
CA GLY A 5 23.42 -10.49 -23.07
C GLY A 5 22.47 -11.65 -23.44
N PRO A 6 21.83 -12.30 -22.46
CA PRO A 6 20.83 -13.32 -22.72
C PRO A 6 19.64 -12.72 -23.44
N PRO A 7 18.91 -13.50 -24.30
CA PRO A 7 17.71 -13.02 -24.95
C PRO A 7 16.60 -12.73 -23.94
N ALA A 8 15.66 -11.86 -24.30
CA ALA A 8 14.47 -11.65 -23.51
C ALA A 8 13.61 -12.93 -23.52
N SER A 9 13.07 -13.31 -22.38
CA SER A 9 12.08 -14.41 -22.29
C SER A 9 10.68 -13.95 -22.74
N LEU A 10 10.38 -12.66 -22.49
CA LEU A 10 9.09 -12.04 -22.82
C LEU A 10 9.29 -10.56 -23.13
N ILE A 11 8.58 -10.07 -24.15
CA ILE A 11 8.53 -8.64 -24.47
C ILE A 11 7.07 -8.21 -24.61
N PHE A 12 6.67 -7.25 -23.78
CA PHE A 12 5.45 -6.48 -23.99
C PHE A 12 5.78 -5.27 -24.84
N PHE A 13 5.03 -5.06 -25.93
CA PHE A 13 5.27 -3.96 -26.88
C PHE A 13 3.95 -3.32 -27.35
N ASN A 14 4.04 -2.22 -28.09
CA ASN A 14 2.89 -1.47 -28.62
C ASN A 14 1.94 -1.00 -27.49
N GLY A 15 2.52 -0.50 -26.39
CA GLY A 15 1.78 -0.05 -25.22
C GLY A 15 2.29 1.26 -24.65
N ILE A 16 1.85 1.53 -23.43
CA ILE A 16 2.33 2.63 -22.59
C ILE A 16 2.94 2.01 -21.33
N VAL A 17 4.22 2.26 -21.08
CA VAL A 17 4.91 1.77 -19.87
C VAL A 17 5.13 2.91 -18.90
N LEU A 18 4.46 2.86 -17.77
CA LEU A 18 4.66 3.77 -16.63
C LEU A 18 5.67 3.11 -15.70
N THR A 19 6.89 3.59 -15.69
CA THR A 19 7.97 2.97 -14.91
C THR A 19 7.85 3.22 -13.42
N MET A 20 7.20 4.30 -13.01
CA MET A 20 7.20 4.85 -11.66
C MET A 20 8.62 5.13 -11.12
N ASP A 21 9.63 5.10 -11.97
CA ASP A 21 10.99 5.53 -11.68
C ASP A 21 11.12 7.02 -12.07
N PRO A 22 11.43 7.93 -11.12
CA PRO A 22 11.52 9.35 -11.40
C PRO A 22 12.69 9.72 -12.33
N THR A 23 13.63 8.81 -12.55
CA THR A 23 14.80 9.01 -13.42
C THR A 23 14.58 8.52 -14.85
N GLU A 24 13.53 7.73 -15.09
CA GLU A 24 13.20 7.16 -16.39
C GLU A 24 11.97 7.83 -16.97
N GLY A 25 12.02 8.16 -18.25
CA GLY A 25 10.86 8.66 -19.01
C GLY A 25 9.85 7.57 -19.30
N GLY A 26 8.71 7.96 -19.90
CA GLY A 26 7.73 7.01 -20.41
C GLY A 26 8.33 6.16 -21.54
N ALA A 27 7.86 4.91 -21.67
CA ALA A 27 8.31 3.96 -22.66
C ALA A 27 7.12 3.28 -23.38
N GLN A 28 7.40 2.52 -24.43
CA GLN A 28 6.40 1.79 -25.22
C GLN A 28 6.41 0.30 -24.93
N ALA A 29 7.57 -0.20 -24.48
CA ALA A 29 7.81 -1.62 -24.31
C ALA A 29 8.62 -1.92 -23.04
N VAL A 30 8.46 -3.14 -22.52
CA VAL A 30 9.27 -3.73 -21.45
C VAL A 30 9.66 -5.15 -21.83
N ALA A 31 10.96 -5.46 -21.73
CA ALA A 31 11.51 -6.79 -21.91
C ALA A 31 11.85 -7.41 -20.54
N LEU A 32 11.47 -8.66 -20.37
CA LEU A 32 11.73 -9.46 -19.19
C LEU A 32 12.70 -10.58 -19.51
N HIS A 33 13.51 -10.95 -18.53
CA HIS A 33 14.29 -12.17 -18.55
C HIS A 33 14.03 -12.94 -17.26
N GLU A 34 13.44 -14.13 -17.38
CA GLU A 34 13.00 -14.93 -16.23
C GLU A 34 12.07 -14.14 -15.30
N ASP A 35 12.49 -13.89 -14.06
CA ASP A 35 11.72 -13.22 -13.02
C ASP A 35 11.93 -11.71 -12.93
N SER A 36 12.73 -11.13 -13.83
CA SER A 36 13.22 -9.77 -13.68
C SER A 36 13.00 -8.90 -14.92
N VAL A 37 12.86 -7.60 -14.71
CA VAL A 37 12.87 -6.59 -15.79
C VAL A 37 14.28 -6.52 -16.36
N MET A 38 14.39 -6.81 -17.65
CA MET A 38 15.65 -6.79 -18.36
C MET A 38 15.95 -5.40 -18.94
N ARG A 39 14.94 -4.80 -19.60
CA ARG A 39 15.09 -3.51 -20.26
C ARG A 39 13.73 -2.84 -20.49
N ILE A 40 13.75 -1.51 -20.55
CA ILE A 40 12.60 -0.67 -20.88
C ILE A 40 13.02 0.27 -22.01
N GLY A 41 12.12 0.59 -22.96
CA GLY A 41 12.44 1.47 -24.07
C GLY A 41 11.36 1.56 -25.13
N SER A 42 11.76 1.89 -26.37
CA SER A 42 10.85 1.86 -27.52
C SER A 42 10.63 0.43 -28.04
N ASP A 43 9.54 0.24 -28.78
CA ASP A 43 9.25 -1.03 -29.43
C ASP A 43 10.41 -1.49 -30.32
N GLU A 44 10.96 -0.57 -31.12
CA GLU A 44 12.08 -0.87 -32.02
C GLU A 44 13.31 -1.40 -31.28
N GLN A 45 13.66 -0.74 -30.15
CA GLN A 45 14.81 -1.15 -29.33
C GLN A 45 14.65 -2.50 -28.68
N LEU A 46 13.43 -2.81 -28.22
CA LEU A 46 13.21 -4.02 -27.43
C LEU A 46 12.92 -5.23 -28.31
N LEU A 47 12.28 -5.05 -29.45
CA LEU A 47 12.08 -6.14 -30.43
C LEU A 47 13.39 -6.66 -31.02
N GLU A 48 14.47 -5.87 -31.03
CA GLU A 48 15.81 -6.33 -31.37
C GLU A 48 16.41 -7.35 -30.39
N LEU A 49 15.85 -7.43 -29.15
CA LEU A 49 16.28 -8.39 -28.12
C LEU A 49 15.57 -9.74 -28.24
N ALA A 50 14.61 -9.85 -29.16
CA ALA A 50 13.85 -11.07 -29.35
C ALA A 50 14.64 -12.11 -30.13
N ASP A 51 14.50 -13.36 -29.75
CA ASP A 51 14.92 -14.53 -30.48
C ASP A 51 13.71 -15.46 -30.72
N PRO A 52 13.88 -16.63 -31.40
CA PRO A 52 12.76 -17.54 -31.61
C PRO A 52 12.08 -18.11 -30.37
N SER A 53 12.72 -18.00 -29.19
CA SER A 53 12.15 -18.45 -27.92
C SER A 53 11.44 -17.34 -27.14
N THR A 54 11.61 -16.08 -27.56
CA THR A 54 11.01 -14.90 -26.91
C THR A 54 9.50 -14.85 -27.14
N ALA A 55 8.73 -14.82 -26.07
CA ALA A 55 7.31 -14.54 -26.16
C ALA A 55 7.08 -13.05 -26.46
N LEU A 56 6.24 -12.75 -27.46
CA LEU A 56 5.88 -11.38 -27.84
C LEU A 56 4.41 -11.13 -27.52
N VAL A 57 4.13 -10.09 -26.74
CA VAL A 57 2.78 -9.70 -26.34
C VAL A 57 2.48 -8.28 -26.83
N ASP A 58 1.56 -8.18 -27.79
CA ASP A 58 1.06 -6.90 -28.30
C ASP A 58 0.03 -6.30 -27.33
N LEU A 59 0.40 -5.22 -26.66
CA LEU A 59 -0.44 -4.52 -25.69
C LEU A 59 -1.61 -3.75 -26.33
N ARG A 60 -1.54 -3.45 -27.64
CA ARG A 60 -2.58 -2.71 -28.38
C ARG A 60 -2.97 -1.40 -27.72
N GLY A 61 -1.99 -0.67 -27.19
CA GLY A 61 -2.18 0.60 -26.51
C GLY A 61 -2.54 0.50 -25.02
N ALA A 62 -2.65 -0.71 -24.45
CA ALA A 62 -2.84 -0.88 -23.01
C ALA A 62 -1.64 -0.35 -22.21
N THR A 63 -1.86 -0.08 -20.94
CA THR A 63 -0.84 0.48 -20.06
C THR A 63 -0.25 -0.60 -19.13
N VAL A 64 1.06 -0.64 -19.06
CA VAL A 64 1.83 -1.45 -18.10
C VAL A 64 2.35 -0.52 -16.99
N LEU A 65 2.24 -0.95 -15.74
CA LEU A 65 2.84 -0.27 -14.60
C LEU A 65 3.30 -1.30 -13.56
N PRO A 66 4.13 -0.92 -12.56
CA PRO A 66 4.49 -1.82 -11.47
C PRO A 66 3.24 -2.34 -10.77
N GLY A 67 3.32 -3.54 -10.25
CA GLY A 67 2.27 -4.06 -9.39
C GLY A 67 2.04 -3.17 -8.17
N ILE A 68 0.79 -3.07 -7.75
CA ILE A 68 0.40 -2.28 -6.60
C ILE A 68 0.92 -2.93 -5.31
N VAL A 69 1.44 -2.09 -4.41
CA VAL A 69 1.93 -2.47 -3.10
C VAL A 69 1.01 -1.91 -2.03
N ASP A 70 0.30 -2.77 -1.32
CA ASP A 70 -0.55 -2.39 -0.20
C ASP A 70 0.24 -2.50 1.11
N ALA A 71 0.56 -1.35 1.71
CA ALA A 71 1.41 -1.31 2.89
C ALA A 71 0.70 -1.74 4.19
N HIS A 72 -0.63 -1.89 4.19
CA HIS A 72 -1.40 -2.30 5.35
C HIS A 72 -2.78 -2.85 4.96
N THR A 73 -2.97 -4.14 5.12
CA THR A 73 -4.27 -4.78 4.90
C THR A 73 -4.53 -5.87 5.95
N HIS A 74 -5.78 -6.23 6.11
CA HIS A 74 -6.26 -7.37 6.89
C HIS A 74 -6.88 -8.44 6.00
N LEU A 75 -6.68 -8.34 4.69
CA LEU A 75 -7.39 -9.15 3.70
C LEU A 75 -7.27 -10.66 3.92
N PHE A 76 -6.14 -11.13 4.43
CA PHE A 76 -5.97 -12.57 4.68
C PHE A 76 -6.60 -13.03 6.00
N ASN A 77 -6.46 -12.26 7.07
CA ASN A 77 -7.09 -12.58 8.35
C ASN A 77 -8.61 -12.45 8.29
N ASP A 78 -9.10 -11.45 7.57
CA ASP A 78 -10.49 -11.03 7.60
C ASP A 78 -11.23 -11.25 6.28
N ALA A 79 -10.71 -12.11 5.39
CA ALA A 79 -11.35 -12.50 4.12
C ALA A 79 -12.80 -12.96 4.31
N TYR A 80 -13.10 -13.59 5.45
CA TYR A 80 -14.45 -14.05 5.81
C TYR A 80 -15.50 -12.92 5.82
N ARG A 81 -15.10 -11.67 6.00
CA ARG A 81 -16.00 -10.51 5.93
C ARG A 81 -16.52 -10.24 4.52
N LEU A 82 -15.83 -10.80 3.53
CA LEU A 82 -16.19 -10.77 2.12
C LEU A 82 -16.75 -12.14 1.65
N ASP A 83 -17.12 -13.01 2.59
CA ASP A 83 -17.51 -14.40 2.31
C ASP A 83 -16.42 -15.18 1.54
N LEU A 84 -15.15 -14.90 1.80
CA LEU A 84 -14.00 -15.53 1.18
C LEU A 84 -13.15 -16.28 2.22
N ASP A 85 -12.43 -17.28 1.76
CA ASP A 85 -11.29 -17.87 2.46
C ASP A 85 -10.00 -17.07 2.15
N LEU A 86 -8.88 -17.44 2.77
CA LEU A 86 -7.58 -16.82 2.57
C LEU A 86 -7.17 -16.83 1.09
N LEU A 87 -7.35 -17.96 0.38
CA LEU A 87 -7.04 -18.05 -1.05
C LEU A 87 -8.00 -17.20 -1.90
N GLY A 88 -9.24 -17.05 -1.47
CA GLY A 88 -10.21 -16.11 -2.07
C GLY A 88 -9.77 -14.68 -1.92
N GLY A 89 -9.29 -14.30 -0.74
CA GLY A 89 -8.68 -12.99 -0.49
C GLY A 89 -7.47 -12.74 -1.39
N GLN A 90 -6.58 -13.73 -1.52
CA GLN A 90 -5.43 -13.65 -2.43
C GLN A 90 -5.88 -13.45 -3.90
N ARG A 91 -6.84 -14.24 -4.38
CA ARG A 91 -7.38 -14.07 -5.74
C ARG A 91 -8.00 -12.70 -5.95
N LEU A 92 -8.67 -12.14 -4.94
CA LEU A 92 -9.24 -10.80 -5.01
C LEU A 92 -8.16 -9.72 -5.10
N ALA A 93 -7.08 -9.83 -4.32
CA ALA A 93 -5.93 -8.93 -4.41
C ALA A 93 -5.31 -8.97 -5.81
N LEU A 94 -5.00 -10.16 -6.33
CA LEU A 94 -4.43 -10.36 -7.67
C LEU A 94 -5.33 -9.82 -8.78
N LYS A 95 -6.64 -10.04 -8.70
CA LYS A 95 -7.63 -9.50 -9.63
C LYS A 95 -7.61 -7.97 -9.69
N ASN A 96 -7.21 -7.32 -8.61
CA ASN A 96 -7.14 -5.86 -8.49
C ASN A 96 -5.73 -5.30 -8.62
N GLY A 97 -4.76 -6.12 -9.04
CA GLY A 97 -3.41 -5.66 -9.36
C GLY A 97 -2.47 -5.52 -8.16
N ILE A 98 -2.88 -5.97 -6.99
CA ILE A 98 -2.02 -5.98 -5.80
C ILE A 98 -1.06 -7.16 -5.94
N THR A 99 0.24 -6.88 -6.05
CA THR A 99 1.31 -7.88 -6.18
C THR A 99 2.06 -8.09 -4.87
N THR A 100 2.01 -7.10 -4.00
CA THR A 100 2.68 -7.12 -2.70
C THR A 100 1.76 -6.53 -1.64
N LEU A 101 1.67 -7.16 -0.49
CA LEU A 101 0.89 -6.64 0.64
C LEU A 101 1.57 -6.88 1.99
N ALA A 102 1.19 -6.06 2.97
CA ALA A 102 1.50 -6.26 4.38
C ALA A 102 0.25 -6.68 5.14
N ASN A 103 0.27 -7.86 5.75
CA ASN A 103 -0.82 -8.34 6.61
C ASN A 103 -0.56 -7.92 8.05
N LEU A 104 -1.37 -6.97 8.56
CA LEU A 104 -1.10 -6.23 9.79
C LEU A 104 -1.75 -6.79 11.06
N PHE A 105 -2.25 -8.01 11.02
CA PHE A 105 -2.81 -8.68 12.20
C PHE A 105 -2.46 -10.16 12.19
N SER A 106 -1.15 -10.47 12.34
CA SER A 106 -0.67 -11.85 12.33
C SER A 106 -0.45 -12.33 13.76
N ASP A 107 -1.31 -13.21 14.23
CA ASP A 107 -1.24 -13.85 15.55
C ASP A 107 -0.41 -15.15 15.52
N PRO A 108 -0.12 -15.77 16.68
CA PRO A 108 0.65 -17.03 16.74
C PRO A 108 0.09 -18.18 15.93
N SER A 109 -1.22 -18.21 15.71
CA SER A 109 -1.87 -19.29 14.95
C SER A 109 -1.83 -19.05 13.44
N PHE A 110 -1.71 -17.79 13.02
CA PHE A 110 -1.72 -17.40 11.63
C PHE A 110 -0.35 -17.57 10.94
N VAL A 111 0.74 -17.35 11.68
CA VAL A 111 2.11 -17.46 11.11
C VAL A 111 2.39 -18.84 10.52
N PRO A 112 2.15 -19.98 11.21
CA PRO A 112 2.33 -21.31 10.64
C PRO A 112 1.48 -21.55 9.38
N GLN A 113 0.23 -21.07 9.34
CA GLN A 113 -0.63 -21.22 8.17
C GLN A 113 -0.03 -20.54 6.94
N MET A 114 0.53 -19.34 7.11
CA MET A 114 1.18 -18.62 6.01
C MET A 114 2.50 -19.27 5.59
N GLN A 115 3.24 -19.86 6.54
CA GLN A 115 4.46 -20.61 6.25
C GLN A 115 4.15 -21.88 5.44
N ASP A 116 3.11 -22.61 5.81
CA ASP A 116 2.65 -23.80 5.08
C ASP A 116 2.18 -23.42 3.67
N LEU A 117 1.45 -22.32 3.52
CA LEU A 117 1.01 -21.82 2.22
C LEU A 117 2.19 -21.39 1.33
N ALA A 118 3.22 -20.79 1.92
CA ALA A 118 4.43 -20.42 1.20
C ALA A 118 5.24 -21.68 0.80
N ALA A 119 5.34 -22.66 1.69
CA ALA A 119 6.06 -23.91 1.46
C ALA A 119 5.39 -24.79 0.38
N SER A 120 4.06 -24.80 0.30
CA SER A 120 3.31 -25.51 -0.76
C SER A 120 3.41 -24.83 -2.13
N GLY A 121 3.83 -23.56 -2.19
CA GLY A 121 3.82 -22.76 -3.40
C GLY A 121 2.47 -22.10 -3.73
N ASP A 122 1.48 -22.24 -2.83
CA ASP A 122 0.15 -21.65 -3.02
C ASP A 122 0.10 -20.16 -2.61
N LEU A 123 1.11 -19.65 -1.89
CA LEU A 123 1.27 -18.24 -1.65
C LEU A 123 1.85 -17.56 -2.90
N ARG A 124 0.98 -16.99 -3.71
CA ARG A 124 1.32 -16.41 -5.01
C ARG A 124 1.64 -14.92 -4.97
N ILE A 125 1.13 -14.20 -3.98
CA ILE A 125 1.36 -12.77 -3.75
C ILE A 125 2.51 -12.58 -2.74
N ARG A 126 3.29 -11.51 -2.89
CA ARG A 126 4.33 -11.18 -1.91
C ARG A 126 3.70 -10.63 -0.64
N THR A 127 3.95 -11.30 0.47
CA THR A 127 3.32 -10.98 1.75
C THR A 127 4.37 -10.69 2.82
N SER A 128 4.19 -9.59 3.54
CA SER A 128 4.96 -9.27 4.76
C SER A 128 4.03 -9.36 5.96
N LEU A 129 4.31 -10.27 6.89
CA LEU A 129 3.54 -10.43 8.12
C LEU A 129 4.02 -9.44 9.18
N TYR A 130 3.08 -8.76 9.82
CA TYR A 130 3.32 -7.96 11.02
C TYR A 130 2.64 -8.61 12.21
N LEU A 131 3.47 -8.99 13.17
CA LEU A 131 3.07 -9.80 14.32
C LEU A 131 2.44 -8.93 15.38
N ILE A 132 1.31 -9.34 15.95
CA ILE A 132 0.61 -8.54 16.94
C ILE A 132 1.43 -8.40 18.24
N TYR A 133 1.89 -7.19 18.52
CA TYR A 133 2.45 -6.79 19.82
C TYR A 133 1.32 -6.47 20.81
N THR A 134 0.29 -5.76 20.34
CA THR A 134 -0.98 -5.59 21.05
C THR A 134 -2.13 -6.13 20.21
N ASN A 135 -3.23 -6.51 20.83
CA ASN A 135 -4.49 -6.67 20.09
C ASN A 135 -5.09 -5.30 19.74
N ASN A 136 -6.21 -5.31 19.02
CA ASN A 136 -6.91 -4.11 18.56
C ASN A 136 -7.55 -3.25 19.66
N CYS A 137 -7.50 -3.68 20.93
CA CYS A 137 -7.89 -2.91 22.12
C CYS A 137 -6.67 -2.50 22.96
N GLY A 138 -5.45 -2.55 22.41
CA GLY A 138 -4.22 -2.14 23.08
C GLY A 138 -3.67 -3.13 24.11
N VAL A 139 -4.23 -4.33 24.23
CA VAL A 139 -3.76 -5.32 25.22
C VAL A 139 -2.54 -6.06 24.69
N LEU A 140 -1.44 -6.06 25.44
CA LEU A 140 -0.18 -6.74 25.12
C LEU A 140 -0.40 -8.24 24.88
N GLN A 141 0.25 -8.78 23.85
CA GLN A 141 0.12 -10.19 23.45
C GLN A 141 1.33 -11.04 23.86
N GLY A 142 2.20 -10.54 24.71
CA GLY A 142 3.41 -11.24 25.18
C GLY A 142 4.57 -11.16 24.20
N ASP A 143 5.56 -12.04 24.40
CA ASP A 143 6.87 -11.99 23.72
C ASP A 143 7.05 -12.96 22.56
N TRP A 144 6.02 -13.70 22.19
CA TRP A 144 6.05 -14.77 21.17
C TRP A 144 6.61 -14.31 19.81
N TRP A 145 6.40 -13.04 19.46
CA TRP A 145 6.88 -12.44 18.23
C TRP A 145 8.42 -12.42 18.12
N LYS A 146 9.13 -12.46 19.25
CA LYS A 146 10.60 -12.48 19.31
C LYS A 146 11.19 -13.79 18.75
N ASP A 147 10.38 -14.87 18.69
CA ASP A 147 10.78 -16.15 18.11
C ASP A 147 10.71 -16.14 16.55
N HIS A 148 10.22 -15.06 15.97
CA HIS A 148 10.05 -14.90 14.52
C HIS A 148 10.84 -13.69 13.98
N PRO A 149 12.15 -13.81 13.78
CA PRO A 149 13.00 -12.70 13.35
C PRO A 149 12.57 -12.17 11.97
N PRO A 150 12.76 -10.87 11.68
CA PRO A 150 12.47 -10.28 10.39
C PRO A 150 13.28 -10.91 9.28
N THR A 151 12.67 -11.09 8.11
CA THR A 151 13.32 -11.62 6.91
C THR A 151 13.32 -10.60 5.78
N ARG A 152 14.37 -10.61 4.94
CA ARG A 152 14.55 -9.63 3.87
C ARG A 152 15.19 -10.22 2.61
N GLY A 153 15.04 -11.52 2.39
CA GLY A 153 15.57 -12.20 1.21
C GLY A 153 14.92 -11.69 -0.08
N ARG A 154 15.72 -11.42 -1.11
CA ARG A 154 15.21 -10.99 -2.42
C ARG A 154 14.26 -12.04 -3.00
N GLY A 155 13.15 -11.61 -3.53
CA GLY A 155 12.16 -12.47 -4.20
C GLY A 155 11.29 -13.31 -3.27
N GLU A 156 11.55 -13.33 -1.95
CA GLU A 156 10.74 -14.08 -0.99
C GLU A 156 9.26 -13.71 -1.08
N ARG A 157 8.40 -14.74 -1.20
CA ARG A 157 6.93 -14.56 -1.20
C ARG A 157 6.41 -14.25 0.19
N LEU A 158 6.99 -14.83 1.24
CA LEU A 158 6.62 -14.58 2.63
C LEU A 158 7.79 -13.96 3.38
N ARG A 159 7.53 -12.86 4.10
CA ARG A 159 8.48 -12.22 5.02
C ARG A 159 7.83 -11.98 6.38
N ILE A 160 8.64 -12.01 7.42
CA ILE A 160 8.31 -11.35 8.68
C ILE A 160 8.80 -9.92 8.56
N GLY A 161 7.88 -8.95 8.56
CA GLY A 161 8.19 -7.51 8.38
C GLY A 161 8.51 -6.81 9.70
N GLY A 162 7.70 -7.06 10.73
CA GLY A 162 7.80 -6.36 11.99
C GLY A 162 6.68 -6.71 12.97
N ILE A 163 6.39 -5.77 13.86
CA ILE A 163 5.33 -5.88 14.86
C ILE A 163 4.27 -4.80 14.70
N LYS A 164 3.02 -5.12 15.07
CA LYS A 164 1.85 -4.24 15.02
C LYS A 164 1.44 -3.81 16.42
N VAL A 165 1.35 -2.51 16.62
CA VAL A 165 0.92 -1.84 17.84
C VAL A 165 -0.35 -1.05 17.57
N PHE A 166 -1.33 -1.08 18.48
CA PHE A 166 -2.52 -0.22 18.45
C PHE A 166 -2.41 0.85 19.52
N ALA A 167 -2.27 2.11 19.11
CA ALA A 167 -2.14 3.24 20.03
C ALA A 167 -3.50 3.82 20.46
N ASP A 168 -4.53 3.69 19.62
CA ASP A 168 -5.88 4.19 19.93
C ASP A 168 -7.00 3.34 19.33
N GLY A 169 -8.22 3.80 19.56
CA GLY A 169 -9.43 3.18 19.04
C GLY A 169 -9.67 3.39 17.55
N GLY A 170 -10.68 2.72 17.05
CA GLY A 170 -11.11 2.66 15.65
C GLY A 170 -11.88 1.37 15.42
N THR A 171 -11.27 0.24 15.70
CA THR A 171 -11.93 -1.07 15.71
C THR A 171 -12.37 -1.49 17.12
N CYS A 172 -11.72 -0.98 18.16
CA CYS A 172 -12.08 -1.15 19.56
C CYS A 172 -12.09 0.23 20.22
N GLY A 173 -13.25 0.73 20.62
CA GLY A 173 -13.37 2.08 21.16
C GLY A 173 -13.33 3.18 20.08
N ARG A 174 -13.04 4.41 20.47
CA ARG A 174 -12.99 5.59 19.60
C ARG A 174 -11.56 6.10 19.43
N PRO A 175 -11.23 6.70 18.26
CA PRO A 175 -9.94 7.36 18.07
C PRO A 175 -9.65 8.40 19.14
N ALA A 176 -8.40 8.46 19.58
CA ALA A 176 -7.95 9.39 20.63
C ALA A 176 -7.65 10.77 20.03
N VAL A 177 -8.50 11.75 20.31
CA VAL A 177 -8.47 13.10 19.73
C VAL A 177 -8.34 14.18 20.79
N SER A 178 -7.75 15.31 20.42
CA SER A 178 -7.59 16.47 21.32
C SER A 178 -8.85 17.33 21.41
N VAL A 179 -9.75 17.22 20.44
CA VAL A 179 -11.03 17.93 20.37
C VAL A 179 -12.14 16.94 20.08
N GLU A 180 -13.26 17.01 20.78
CA GLU A 180 -14.41 16.12 20.55
C GLU A 180 -14.91 16.18 19.12
N PHE A 181 -15.23 15.03 18.51
CA PHE A 181 -15.81 14.96 17.15
C PHE A 181 -17.13 15.70 17.06
N VAL A 182 -17.97 15.51 18.04
CA VAL A 182 -19.19 16.28 18.30
C VAL A 182 -19.29 16.53 19.79
N GLU A 183 -19.96 17.61 20.20
CA GLU A 183 -20.14 17.98 21.59
C GLU A 183 -20.70 16.78 22.41
N GLY A 184 -20.05 16.48 23.51
CA GLY A 184 -20.41 15.37 24.39
C GLY A 184 -19.96 13.98 23.92
N SER A 185 -19.22 13.87 22.81
CA SER A 185 -18.71 12.57 22.31
C SER A 185 -17.48 12.06 23.08
N GLY A 186 -16.83 12.91 23.89
CA GLY A 186 -15.58 12.60 24.56
C GLY A 186 -14.37 12.59 23.63
N LEU A 187 -13.18 12.39 24.20
CA LEU A 187 -11.90 12.49 23.50
C LEU A 187 -11.38 11.14 23.00
N GLY A 188 -12.18 10.08 23.07
CA GLY A 188 -11.79 8.73 22.65
C GLY A 188 -10.76 8.07 23.55
N ASP A 189 -10.25 6.92 23.11
CA ASP A 189 -9.49 5.96 23.91
C ASP A 189 -8.04 5.90 23.43
N LEU A 190 -7.12 6.47 24.20
CA LEU A 190 -5.69 6.26 24.03
C LEU A 190 -5.32 4.96 24.75
N PHE A 191 -4.88 3.94 24.02
CA PHE A 191 -4.56 2.62 24.56
C PHE A 191 -3.16 2.56 25.13
N LEU A 192 -2.20 3.21 24.46
CA LEU A 192 -0.80 3.24 24.86
C LEU A 192 -0.30 4.68 24.94
N THR A 193 0.42 4.96 26.01
CA THR A 193 1.19 6.20 26.18
C THR A 193 2.46 6.18 25.31
N GLY A 194 3.10 7.34 25.14
CA GLY A 194 4.41 7.40 24.46
C GLY A 194 5.49 6.58 25.17
N GLU A 195 5.45 6.47 26.51
CA GLU A 195 6.39 5.65 27.27
C GLU A 195 6.20 4.15 26.99
N GLU A 196 4.97 3.66 26.92
CA GLU A 196 4.68 2.26 26.59
C GLU A 196 5.04 1.93 25.14
N ILE A 197 4.82 2.85 24.21
CA ILE A 197 5.25 2.70 22.81
C ILE A 197 6.80 2.72 22.70
N ALA A 198 7.49 3.54 23.52
CA ALA A 198 8.96 3.55 23.54
C ALA A 198 9.53 2.20 23.92
N LEU A 199 8.93 1.47 24.87
CA LEU A 199 9.34 0.11 25.21
C LEU A 199 9.22 -0.85 24.02
N ALA A 200 8.12 -0.78 23.27
CA ALA A 200 7.95 -1.59 22.08
C ALA A 200 9.01 -1.28 21.00
N VAL A 201 9.37 -0.01 20.83
CA VAL A 201 10.43 0.42 19.91
C VAL A 201 11.80 -0.05 20.36
N GLU A 202 12.14 0.08 21.65
CA GLU A 202 13.41 -0.40 22.21
C GLU A 202 13.59 -1.91 22.01
N GLU A 203 12.55 -2.70 22.28
CA GLU A 203 12.58 -4.15 22.06
C GLU A 203 12.72 -4.50 20.58
N ALA A 204 12.01 -3.78 19.71
CA ALA A 204 12.06 -3.97 18.27
C ALA A 204 13.44 -3.61 17.69
N GLU A 205 14.10 -2.56 18.20
CA GLU A 205 15.47 -2.19 17.81
C GLU A 205 16.49 -3.29 18.14
N VAL A 206 16.31 -4.00 19.27
CA VAL A 206 17.18 -5.12 19.65
C VAL A 206 16.98 -6.33 18.72
N THR A 207 15.76 -6.58 18.28
CA THR A 207 15.40 -7.76 17.50
C THR A 207 15.37 -7.51 15.98
N GLY A 208 15.52 -6.25 15.54
CA GLY A 208 15.52 -5.84 14.14
C GLY A 208 14.13 -5.74 13.50
N HIS A 209 13.04 -5.72 14.30
CA HIS A 209 11.67 -5.59 13.80
C HIS A 209 11.32 -4.12 13.51
N GLN A 210 10.59 -3.88 12.42
CA GLN A 210 9.91 -2.61 12.22
C GLN A 210 8.68 -2.54 13.14
N VAL A 211 8.47 -1.41 13.81
CA VAL A 211 7.23 -1.15 14.56
C VAL A 211 6.25 -0.41 13.65
N VAL A 212 5.05 -0.94 13.51
CA VAL A 212 3.93 -0.31 12.80
C VAL A 212 2.86 0.04 13.82
N ILE A 213 2.56 1.34 13.94
CA ILE A 213 1.66 1.87 14.94
C ILE A 213 0.38 2.34 14.28
N HIS A 214 -0.75 1.72 14.65
CA HIS A 214 -2.07 2.25 14.36
C HIS A 214 -2.30 3.51 15.20
N ALA A 215 -2.52 4.64 14.56
CA ALA A 215 -2.87 5.90 15.19
C ALA A 215 -3.81 6.72 14.29
N ILE A 216 -5.07 6.84 14.69
CA ILE A 216 -6.12 7.55 13.95
C ILE A 216 -6.24 8.99 14.44
N GLY A 217 -6.35 9.20 15.75
CA GLY A 217 -6.50 10.53 16.36
C GLY A 217 -5.18 11.23 16.62
N ASP A 218 -5.20 12.55 16.65
CA ASP A 218 -4.00 13.38 16.84
C ASP A 218 -3.30 13.13 18.18
N ARG A 219 -4.02 12.73 19.25
CA ARG A 219 -3.40 12.31 20.51
C ARG A 219 -2.62 11.01 20.39
N ALA A 220 -3.13 10.06 19.59
CA ALA A 220 -2.44 8.80 19.33
C ALA A 220 -1.24 9.02 18.40
N VAL A 221 -1.37 9.87 17.38
CA VAL A 221 -0.24 10.25 16.52
C VAL A 221 0.88 10.89 17.36
N ARG A 222 0.53 11.79 18.29
CA ARG A 222 1.51 12.40 19.21
C ARG A 222 2.19 11.34 20.09
N ALA A 223 1.41 10.44 20.71
CA ALA A 223 1.96 9.38 21.55
C ALA A 223 2.88 8.45 20.74
N ALA A 224 2.51 8.12 19.51
CA ALA A 224 3.34 7.32 18.59
C ALA A 224 4.66 8.03 18.25
N GLN A 225 4.62 9.32 17.92
CA GLN A 225 5.82 10.10 17.62
C GLN A 225 6.72 10.23 18.86
N ASP A 226 6.15 10.51 20.04
CA ASP A 226 6.88 10.59 21.29
C ASP A 226 7.56 9.25 21.62
N GLY A 227 6.82 8.14 21.46
CA GLY A 227 7.31 6.79 21.71
C GLY A 227 8.42 6.37 20.77
N ILE A 228 8.27 6.62 19.45
CA ILE A 228 9.32 6.32 18.49
C ILE A 228 10.58 7.15 18.80
N ALA A 229 10.44 8.45 19.04
CA ALA A 229 11.58 9.32 19.34
C ALA A 229 12.32 8.89 20.61
N ALA A 230 11.57 8.55 21.67
CA ALA A 230 12.14 8.09 22.95
C ALA A 230 12.82 6.72 22.80
N GLY A 231 12.18 5.74 22.17
CA GLY A 231 12.74 4.40 21.96
C GLY A 231 13.97 4.40 21.06
N LEU A 232 14.04 5.29 20.07
CA LEU A 232 15.23 5.51 19.27
C LEU A 232 16.38 6.15 20.09
N GLY A 233 16.07 6.93 21.14
CA GLY A 233 17.09 7.55 21.98
C GLY A 233 18.06 8.44 21.22
N GLY A 234 17.61 9.13 20.19
CA GLY A 234 18.42 9.98 19.31
C GLY A 234 19.15 9.25 18.17
N ARG A 235 18.95 7.94 18.02
CA ARG A 235 19.45 7.17 16.87
C ARG A 235 18.58 7.44 15.63
N PRO A 236 19.14 7.35 14.41
CA PRO A 236 18.32 7.39 13.18
C PRO A 236 17.30 6.25 13.13
N ASN A 237 16.13 6.48 12.59
CA ASN A 237 15.08 5.48 12.39
C ASN A 237 15.40 4.55 11.19
N THR A 238 16.41 3.70 11.34
CA THR A 238 16.88 2.81 10.26
C THR A 238 15.96 1.62 10.04
N LEU A 239 15.19 1.21 11.06
CA LEU A 239 14.15 0.20 10.95
C LEU A 239 12.83 0.77 10.41
N ARG A 240 12.79 2.08 10.10
CA ARG A 240 11.64 2.75 9.49
C ARG A 240 10.36 2.54 10.28
N HIS A 241 10.44 2.63 11.63
CA HIS A 241 9.23 2.62 12.46
C HIS A 241 8.28 3.65 11.92
N ARG A 242 6.99 3.29 11.78
CA ARG A 242 6.04 4.08 11.03
C ARG A 242 4.70 4.21 11.75
N ILE A 243 3.94 5.20 11.33
CA ILE A 243 2.58 5.44 11.82
C ILE A 243 1.62 5.23 10.66
N ASP A 244 0.64 4.36 10.88
CA ASP A 244 -0.38 4.03 9.89
C ASP A 244 -1.70 4.72 10.25
N HIS A 245 -2.52 4.97 9.24
CA HIS A 245 -3.80 5.66 9.23
C HIS A 245 -3.67 7.18 9.21
N ASN A 246 -3.14 7.82 10.26
CA ASN A 246 -2.90 9.27 10.27
C ASN A 246 -4.15 10.09 9.85
N VAL A 247 -5.34 9.70 10.35
CA VAL A 247 -6.61 10.29 9.88
C VAL A 247 -6.75 11.72 10.34
N VAL A 248 -6.36 12.01 11.59
CA VAL A 248 -6.33 13.37 12.14
C VAL A 248 -4.90 13.70 12.55
N VAL A 249 -4.27 14.64 11.83
CA VAL A 249 -2.89 15.08 12.12
C VAL A 249 -2.88 16.60 12.26
N SER A 250 -2.73 17.09 13.50
CA SER A 250 -2.64 18.54 13.75
C SER A 250 -1.32 19.13 13.21
N ALA A 251 -1.33 20.40 12.88
CA ALA A 251 -0.22 21.07 12.19
C ALA A 251 1.13 20.95 12.92
N ASP A 252 1.12 20.95 14.25
CA ASP A 252 2.33 20.83 15.07
C ASP A 252 2.95 19.44 15.07
N LEU A 253 2.21 18.41 14.62
CA LEU A 253 2.70 17.04 14.50
C LEU A 253 3.41 16.78 13.17
N ILE A 254 3.13 17.55 12.13
CA ILE A 254 3.64 17.31 10.78
C ILE A 254 5.16 17.39 10.70
N PRO A 255 5.83 18.46 11.17
CA PRO A 255 7.29 18.57 11.08
C PRO A 255 8.02 17.40 11.78
N ARG A 256 7.41 16.84 12.81
CA ARG A 256 8.00 15.77 13.62
C ARG A 256 8.21 14.45 12.83
N TYR A 257 7.44 14.22 11.78
CA TYR A 257 7.70 13.06 10.89
C TYR A 257 9.09 13.13 10.27
N ALA A 258 9.48 14.31 9.76
CA ALA A 258 10.81 14.51 9.20
C ALA A 258 11.90 14.54 10.27
N GLU A 259 11.66 15.20 11.39
CA GLU A 259 12.62 15.31 12.50
C GLU A 259 13.01 13.95 13.08
N ILE A 260 12.06 13.02 13.17
CA ILE A 260 12.25 11.66 13.73
C ILE A 260 12.57 10.65 12.62
N GLY A 261 12.29 10.98 11.36
CA GLY A 261 12.41 10.08 10.21
C GLY A 261 11.26 9.05 10.14
N ILE A 262 10.07 9.41 10.59
CA ILE A 262 8.88 8.55 10.54
C ILE A 262 8.26 8.59 9.16
N GLN A 263 7.87 7.45 8.62
CA GLN A 263 7.10 7.37 7.39
C GLN A 263 5.60 7.34 7.72
N PRO A 264 4.78 8.29 7.21
CA PRO A 264 3.34 8.19 7.30
C PRO A 264 2.79 7.24 6.24
N VAL A 265 1.85 6.37 6.64
CA VAL A 265 1.11 5.48 5.74
C VAL A 265 -0.38 5.79 5.88
N LEU A 266 -1.03 6.12 4.77
CA LEU A 266 -2.34 6.75 4.75
C LEU A 266 -3.39 5.90 4.05
N PHE A 267 -4.64 6.02 4.50
CA PHE A 267 -5.79 5.49 3.79
C PHE A 267 -5.99 6.15 2.42
N GLY A 268 -6.29 5.34 1.41
CA GLY A 268 -6.80 5.86 0.14
C GLY A 268 -8.26 6.28 0.23
N TYR A 269 -9.13 5.36 0.56
CA TYR A 269 -10.58 5.56 0.53
C TYR A 269 -11.11 6.47 1.65
N LEU A 270 -10.68 6.28 2.90
CA LEU A 270 -11.10 7.11 4.03
C LEU A 270 -10.55 8.53 3.96
N SER A 271 -9.46 8.75 3.22
CA SER A 271 -8.98 10.10 2.97
C SER A 271 -9.96 10.97 2.16
N SER A 272 -11.01 10.38 1.59
CA SER A 272 -12.13 11.13 1.02
C SER A 272 -13.02 11.84 2.05
N GLY A 273 -12.66 11.78 3.36
CA GLY A 273 -13.16 12.70 4.40
C GLY A 273 -14.57 12.39 4.87
N VAL A 274 -14.95 11.15 4.98
CA VAL A 274 -16.22 10.83 5.61
C VAL A 274 -16.09 9.64 6.55
N ILE A 275 -15.70 9.92 7.78
CA ILE A 275 -16.09 9.05 8.87
C ILE A 275 -17.58 9.26 9.09
N GLN A 276 -18.38 8.47 8.32
CA GLN A 276 -19.81 8.25 8.44
C GLN A 276 -20.75 9.44 8.14
N PRO A 277 -21.58 9.31 7.17
CA PRO A 277 -22.97 8.87 7.40
C PRO A 277 -23.21 7.52 6.73
N GLY A 278 -24.26 6.81 7.15
CA GLY A 278 -24.61 5.51 6.62
C GLY A 278 -24.66 5.45 5.09
N PRO A 279 -24.63 4.23 4.49
CA PRO A 279 -24.69 4.06 3.05
C PRO A 279 -25.85 4.83 2.44
N GLY A 280 -25.57 5.65 1.41
CA GLY A 280 -26.59 6.37 0.64
C GLY A 280 -26.90 7.79 1.12
N THR A 281 -26.23 8.34 2.13
CA THR A 281 -26.35 9.76 2.50
C THR A 281 -25.12 10.55 2.07
N CYS A 282 -25.32 11.74 1.49
CA CYS A 282 -24.23 12.64 1.08
C CYS A 282 -23.96 13.75 2.12
N GLU A 283 -24.69 13.76 3.21
CA GLU A 283 -24.47 14.77 4.24
C GLU A 283 -23.20 14.39 5.04
N PRO A 284 -22.20 15.27 5.10
CA PRO A 284 -21.04 15.04 5.95
C PRO A 284 -21.49 14.98 7.42
N ALA A 285 -20.87 14.11 8.20
CA ALA A 285 -21.09 14.12 9.64
C ALA A 285 -20.80 15.53 10.20
N PRO A 286 -21.57 16.02 11.18
CA PRO A 286 -21.31 17.30 11.83
C PRO A 286 -19.85 17.33 12.32
N ARG A 287 -19.09 18.36 11.91
CA ARG A 287 -17.68 18.50 12.25
C ARG A 287 -17.37 19.89 12.76
N ASN A 288 -16.50 19.97 13.72
CA ASN A 288 -15.94 21.26 14.10
C ASN A 288 -14.85 21.70 13.11
N ALA A 289 -14.42 22.95 13.22
CA ALA A 289 -13.40 23.53 12.32
C ALA A 289 -12.03 22.80 12.40
N PHE A 290 -11.73 22.18 13.52
CA PHE A 290 -10.49 21.41 13.71
C PHE A 290 -10.43 20.20 12.75
N TYR A 291 -11.50 19.39 12.69
CA TYR A 291 -11.54 18.25 11.79
C TYR A 291 -11.56 18.66 10.31
N SER A 292 -12.29 19.72 9.98
CA SER A 292 -12.29 20.25 8.61
C SER A 292 -10.90 20.72 8.15
N ALA A 293 -10.02 21.07 9.10
CA ALA A 293 -8.66 21.49 8.78
C ALA A 293 -7.64 20.34 8.73
N PHE A 294 -7.83 19.28 9.51
CA PHE A 294 -6.76 18.31 9.75
C PHE A 294 -7.12 16.85 9.43
N GLU A 295 -8.38 16.53 9.12
CA GLU A 295 -8.77 15.17 8.81
C GLU A 295 -8.50 14.81 7.35
N GLY A 296 -7.85 13.66 7.13
CA GLY A 296 -7.62 13.10 5.80
C GLY A 296 -6.81 14.02 4.88
N ASN A 297 -5.99 14.90 5.43
CA ASN A 297 -5.29 15.90 4.65
C ASN A 297 -3.97 15.37 4.07
N THR A 298 -4.10 14.42 3.13
CA THR A 298 -2.96 13.85 2.40
C THR A 298 -2.13 14.94 1.70
N ARG A 299 -2.79 15.95 1.14
CA ARG A 299 -2.11 17.06 0.45
C ARG A 299 -1.14 17.80 1.37
N MET A 300 -1.59 18.12 2.59
CA MET A 300 -0.75 18.82 3.56
C MET A 300 0.49 18.00 3.94
N LEU A 301 0.34 16.68 4.14
CA LEU A 301 1.48 15.82 4.43
C LEU A 301 2.46 15.74 3.25
N LEU A 302 1.97 15.67 2.02
CA LEU A 302 2.83 15.68 0.82
C LEU A 302 3.56 16.99 0.63
N ASP A 303 2.92 18.14 0.92
CA ASP A 303 3.51 19.46 0.76
C ASP A 303 4.56 19.78 1.83
N GLU A 304 4.28 19.42 3.07
CA GLU A 304 5.15 19.72 4.21
C GLU A 304 6.28 18.68 4.39
N LEU A 305 6.14 17.50 3.79
CA LEU A 305 7.08 16.39 3.93
C LEU A 305 7.60 15.90 2.56
N PRO A 306 8.18 16.76 1.72
CA PRO A 306 8.57 16.39 0.36
C PRO A 306 9.62 15.27 0.30
N ASP A 307 10.47 15.16 1.33
CA ASP A 307 11.50 14.14 1.42
C ASP A 307 11.04 12.87 2.13
N GLN A 308 9.86 12.87 2.75
CA GLN A 308 9.25 11.70 3.36
C GLN A 308 8.44 10.93 2.32
N ARG A 309 8.59 9.63 2.33
CA ARG A 309 7.85 8.76 1.41
C ARG A 309 6.48 8.43 1.97
N VAL A 310 5.53 9.36 1.85
CA VAL A 310 4.14 9.11 2.23
C VAL A 310 3.62 7.90 1.44
N ALA A 311 3.25 6.83 2.13
CA ALA A 311 2.79 5.59 1.51
C ALA A 311 1.26 5.45 1.61
N TRP A 312 0.74 4.53 0.86
CA TRP A 312 -0.68 4.21 0.81
C TRP A 312 -0.99 2.83 1.42
N HIS A 313 -2.22 2.68 1.91
CA HIS A 313 -2.79 1.40 2.28
C HIS A 313 -4.32 1.35 2.08
N GLY A 314 -4.86 0.15 1.83
CA GLY A 314 -6.29 -0.08 1.69
C GLY A 314 -7.01 -0.32 3.01
N ASP A 315 -6.34 -0.96 3.96
CA ASP A 315 -6.95 -1.47 5.21
C ASP A 315 -8.13 -2.43 4.95
N ASP A 316 -8.06 -3.08 3.80
CA ASP A 316 -9.12 -4.00 3.35
C ASP A 316 -9.24 -5.21 4.28
N PRO A 317 -10.43 -5.71 4.54
CA PRO A 317 -11.75 -5.30 4.03
C PRO A 317 -12.50 -4.33 4.96
N TRP A 318 -11.79 -3.60 5.82
CA TRP A 318 -12.42 -2.75 6.85
C TRP A 318 -12.72 -1.34 6.36
N ALA A 319 -11.83 -0.74 5.58
CA ALA A 319 -11.90 0.66 5.23
C ALA A 319 -12.51 0.94 3.84
N GLY A 320 -12.52 -0.04 2.95
CA GLY A 320 -13.03 0.17 1.60
C GLY A 320 -13.09 -1.11 0.75
N PRO A 321 -13.38 -0.95 -0.53
CA PRO A 321 -13.31 -2.05 -1.49
C PRO A 321 -11.84 -2.37 -1.81
N VAL A 322 -11.52 -3.65 -1.97
CA VAL A 322 -10.21 -4.09 -2.50
C VAL A 322 -10.09 -3.65 -3.96
N SER A 323 -9.82 -2.37 -4.18
CA SER A 323 -9.72 -1.78 -5.51
C SER A 323 -8.86 -0.51 -5.51
N PRO A 324 -7.53 -0.65 -5.73
CA PRO A 324 -6.60 0.48 -5.71
C PRO A 324 -6.98 1.64 -6.62
N PHE A 325 -7.53 1.38 -7.82
CA PHE A 325 -7.94 2.45 -8.73
C PHE A 325 -9.17 3.23 -8.26
N ARG A 326 -10.11 2.59 -7.54
CA ARG A 326 -11.22 3.29 -6.89
C ARG A 326 -10.75 4.14 -5.70
N GLU A 327 -9.71 3.69 -5.01
CA GLU A 327 -9.08 4.48 -3.97
C GLU A 327 -8.28 5.64 -4.55
N LEU A 328 -7.53 5.41 -5.65
CA LEU A 328 -6.87 6.47 -6.39
C LEU A 328 -7.88 7.52 -6.88
N TYR A 329 -9.03 7.09 -7.44
CA TYR A 329 -10.13 7.99 -7.77
C TYR A 329 -10.56 8.84 -6.58
N SER A 330 -10.75 8.22 -5.40
CA SER A 330 -11.16 8.93 -4.19
C SER A 330 -10.11 9.93 -3.70
N MET A 331 -8.84 9.60 -3.78
CA MET A 331 -7.74 10.51 -3.43
C MET A 331 -7.64 11.71 -4.38
N VAL A 332 -7.85 11.48 -5.67
CA VAL A 332 -7.75 12.51 -6.72
C VAL A 332 -8.98 13.42 -6.76
N THR A 333 -10.18 12.85 -6.67
CA THR A 333 -11.42 13.62 -6.83
C THR A 333 -12.02 14.09 -5.52
N ARG A 334 -11.71 13.41 -4.42
CA ARG A 334 -12.38 13.53 -3.12
C ARG A 334 -13.89 13.24 -3.17
N VAL A 335 -14.35 12.69 -4.26
CA VAL A 335 -15.74 12.23 -4.42
C VAL A 335 -15.90 10.93 -3.64
N ARG A 336 -16.94 10.86 -2.83
CA ARG A 336 -17.40 9.62 -2.22
C ARG A 336 -18.35 8.94 -3.17
N ARG A 337 -17.94 7.83 -3.75
CA ARG A 337 -18.71 7.06 -4.72
C ARG A 337 -18.78 5.59 -4.29
N GLY A 338 -19.96 5.00 -4.39
CA GLY A 338 -20.19 3.57 -4.33
C GLY A 338 -20.89 3.10 -5.60
N GLU A 339 -21.26 1.84 -5.66
CA GLU A 339 -21.98 1.28 -6.82
C GLU A 339 -23.35 1.97 -7.05
N THR A 340 -23.98 2.43 -5.97
CA THR A 340 -25.34 2.97 -6.00
C THR A 340 -25.46 4.42 -5.51
N PHE A 341 -24.35 5.07 -5.16
CA PHE A 341 -24.39 6.45 -4.67
C PHE A 341 -23.19 7.27 -5.17
N PHE A 342 -23.38 8.58 -5.22
CA PHE A 342 -22.38 9.56 -5.62
C PHE A 342 -22.55 10.81 -4.76
N CYS A 343 -21.51 11.18 -4.01
CA CYS A 343 -21.52 12.34 -3.14
C CYS A 343 -20.37 13.28 -3.51
N PRO A 344 -20.65 14.51 -3.97
CA PRO A 344 -19.60 15.47 -4.25
C PRO A 344 -18.87 15.86 -2.95
N PRO A 345 -17.57 16.19 -3.02
CA PRO A 345 -16.82 16.61 -1.85
C PRO A 345 -17.32 17.96 -1.34
N PRO A 346 -17.33 18.17 -0.01
CA PRO A 346 -17.56 19.51 0.53
C PRO A 346 -16.42 20.46 0.10
N PRO A 347 -16.67 21.77 -0.02
CA PRO A 347 -15.69 22.73 -0.54
C PRO A 347 -14.34 22.71 0.18
N TRP A 348 -14.31 22.50 1.49
CA TRP A 348 -13.09 22.43 2.28
C TRP A 348 -12.23 21.20 1.94
N HIS A 349 -12.83 20.15 1.37
CA HIS A 349 -12.15 18.91 1.03
C HIS A 349 -11.46 18.97 -0.34
N LEU A 350 -11.86 19.88 -1.21
CA LEU A 350 -11.24 20.06 -2.54
C LEU A 350 -9.76 20.44 -2.43
N GLN A 351 -9.37 21.17 -1.39
CA GLN A 351 -7.97 21.55 -1.17
C GLN A 351 -7.08 20.38 -0.75
N THR A 352 -7.65 19.22 -0.43
CA THR A 352 -6.91 18.03 -0.02
C THR A 352 -6.69 17.03 -1.16
N GLN A 353 -7.06 17.38 -2.39
CA GLN A 353 -6.85 16.58 -3.58
C GLN A 353 -5.36 16.39 -3.87
N ILE A 354 -5.03 15.22 -4.40
CA ILE A 354 -3.70 14.90 -4.92
C ILE A 354 -3.79 14.56 -6.40
N THR A 355 -2.68 14.53 -7.09
CA THR A 355 -2.61 14.08 -8.48
C THR A 355 -2.60 12.56 -8.58
N ALA A 356 -3.00 12.00 -9.73
CA ALA A 356 -2.89 10.57 -9.97
C ALA A 356 -1.43 10.07 -9.89
N ALA A 357 -0.46 10.90 -10.30
CA ALA A 357 0.96 10.56 -10.20
C ALA A 357 1.42 10.42 -8.75
N GLU A 358 1.02 11.35 -7.88
CA GLU A 358 1.32 11.27 -6.43
C GLU A 358 0.67 10.03 -5.82
N GLY A 359 -0.61 9.77 -6.12
CA GLY A 359 -1.31 8.59 -5.62
C GLY A 359 -0.65 7.28 -6.09
N LEU A 360 -0.29 7.14 -7.35
CA LEU A 360 0.43 5.97 -7.85
C LEU A 360 1.81 5.82 -7.21
N THR A 361 2.53 6.92 -6.97
CA THR A 361 3.80 6.89 -6.24
C THR A 361 3.62 6.37 -4.81
N MET A 362 2.56 6.79 -4.13
CA MET A 362 2.19 6.26 -2.81
C MET A 362 1.89 4.76 -2.87
N MET A 363 1.16 4.30 -3.90
CA MET A 363 0.71 2.92 -4.08
C MET A 363 1.79 1.96 -4.62
N THR A 364 2.94 2.47 -5.03
CA THR A 364 4.01 1.68 -5.64
C THR A 364 5.34 1.89 -4.90
N THR A 365 6.14 2.87 -5.29
CA THR A 365 7.49 3.11 -4.78
C THR A 365 7.55 3.39 -3.29
N ASN A 366 6.64 4.22 -2.78
CA ASN A 366 6.64 4.60 -1.38
C ASN A 366 6.15 3.46 -0.47
N SER A 367 5.13 2.70 -0.91
CA SER A 367 4.68 1.50 -0.20
C SER A 367 5.72 0.38 -0.25
N ALA A 368 6.44 0.21 -1.37
CA ALA A 368 7.56 -0.73 -1.43
C ALA A 368 8.67 -0.35 -0.41
N TYR A 369 8.99 0.95 -0.30
CA TYR A 369 9.93 1.44 0.71
C TYR A 369 9.44 1.18 2.14
N ALA A 370 8.14 1.34 2.42
CA ALA A 370 7.56 1.04 3.73
C ALA A 370 7.79 -0.42 4.15
N LEU A 371 7.87 -1.34 3.17
CA LEU A 371 8.01 -2.78 3.38
C LEU A 371 9.44 -3.29 3.18
N PHE A 372 10.44 -2.41 3.00
CA PHE A 372 11.82 -2.78 2.66
C PHE A 372 11.91 -3.65 1.41
N ARG A 373 11.13 -3.32 0.39
CA ARG A 373 11.09 -4.01 -0.91
C ARG A 373 11.41 -3.11 -2.09
N GLU A 374 11.84 -1.87 -1.87
CA GLU A 374 12.13 -0.86 -2.89
C GLU A 374 13.24 -1.25 -3.87
N ASP A 375 14.11 -2.18 -3.48
CA ASP A 375 15.19 -2.68 -4.35
C ASP A 375 14.72 -3.84 -5.25
N GLU A 376 13.47 -4.27 -5.12
CA GLU A 376 12.95 -5.41 -5.86
C GLU A 376 11.59 -5.16 -6.53
N VAL A 377 10.70 -4.33 -5.96
CA VAL A 377 9.35 -4.04 -6.51
C VAL A 377 8.98 -2.56 -6.36
N GLY A 378 7.85 -2.14 -6.93
CA GLY A 378 7.32 -0.77 -6.83
C GLY A 378 7.75 0.14 -7.96
N MET A 379 8.68 -0.27 -8.82
CA MET A 379 9.03 0.40 -10.08
C MET A 379 9.42 -0.62 -11.14
N LEU A 380 9.37 -0.18 -12.40
CA LEU A 380 9.91 -0.95 -13.51
C LEU A 380 11.24 -0.32 -13.93
N ARG A 381 12.33 -1.02 -13.65
CA ARG A 381 13.68 -0.70 -14.16
C ARG A 381 14.52 -1.97 -14.25
N PRO A 382 15.57 -1.97 -15.06
CA PRO A 382 16.44 -3.14 -15.18
C PRO A 382 16.95 -3.64 -13.82
N GLY A 383 16.79 -4.95 -13.62
CA GLY A 383 17.17 -5.64 -12.37
C GLY A 383 16.10 -5.73 -11.29
N MET A 384 14.97 -5.00 -11.41
CA MET A 384 13.81 -5.19 -10.52
C MET A 384 13.06 -6.48 -10.89
N LEU A 385 12.32 -7.03 -9.94
CA LEU A 385 11.47 -8.19 -10.19
C LEU A 385 10.35 -7.84 -11.17
N ALA A 386 9.98 -8.79 -12.01
CA ALA A 386 8.90 -8.65 -12.97
C ALA A 386 7.51 -8.76 -12.28
N ASP A 387 7.28 -7.85 -11.36
CA ASP A 387 6.00 -7.64 -10.67
C ASP A 387 5.31 -6.45 -11.33
N LEU A 388 4.36 -6.73 -12.23
CA LEU A 388 3.71 -5.71 -13.04
C LEU A 388 2.23 -6.04 -13.30
N ILE A 389 1.49 -5.01 -13.70
CA ILE A 389 0.09 -5.14 -14.12
C ILE A 389 -0.11 -4.50 -15.49
N VAL A 390 -1.07 -5.05 -16.23
CA VAL A 390 -1.61 -4.44 -17.46
C VAL A 390 -3.01 -3.93 -17.13
N VAL A 391 -3.26 -2.67 -17.46
CA VAL A 391 -4.54 -2.00 -17.20
C VAL A 391 -5.17 -1.42 -18.46
N SER A 392 -6.49 -1.20 -18.41
CA SER A 392 -7.32 -0.78 -19.54
C SER A 392 -7.02 0.62 -20.07
N ALA A 393 -6.45 1.50 -19.23
CA ALA A 393 -6.18 2.88 -19.58
C ALA A 393 -5.03 3.45 -18.76
N ASN A 394 -4.41 4.53 -19.24
CA ASN A 394 -3.33 5.22 -18.56
C ASN A 394 -3.89 6.12 -17.44
N PRO A 395 -3.68 5.76 -16.15
CA PRO A 395 -4.22 6.52 -15.02
C PRO A 395 -3.65 7.95 -14.89
N LEU A 396 -2.55 8.27 -15.58
CA LEU A 396 -1.97 9.60 -15.58
C LEU A 396 -2.62 10.54 -16.60
N THR A 397 -3.39 10.02 -17.56
CA THR A 397 -3.93 10.81 -18.68
C THR A 397 -5.44 10.70 -18.86
N VAL A 398 -6.10 9.74 -18.24
CA VAL A 398 -7.57 9.68 -18.22
C VAL A 398 -8.15 10.86 -17.43
N ALA A 399 -9.39 11.21 -17.68
CA ALA A 399 -10.09 12.16 -16.82
C ALA A 399 -10.18 11.60 -15.39
N PRO A 400 -10.12 12.43 -14.35
CA PRO A 400 -10.16 11.98 -12.97
C PRO A 400 -11.35 11.06 -12.64
N GLU A 401 -12.51 11.33 -13.24
CA GLU A 401 -13.72 10.52 -13.09
C GLU A 401 -13.61 9.11 -13.66
N ASP A 402 -12.77 8.91 -14.68
CA ASP A 402 -12.56 7.62 -15.36
C ASP A 402 -11.59 6.70 -14.59
N LEU A 403 -10.86 7.23 -13.60
CA LEU A 403 -10.01 6.41 -12.73
C LEU A 403 -10.79 5.29 -12.02
N TRP A 404 -12.06 5.53 -11.71
CA TRP A 404 -12.96 4.56 -11.08
C TRP A 404 -13.17 3.30 -11.91
N ASP A 405 -13.17 3.46 -13.24
CA ASP A 405 -13.52 2.42 -14.20
C ASP A 405 -12.28 1.74 -14.83
N ILE A 406 -11.06 2.07 -14.35
CA ILE A 406 -9.85 1.38 -14.78
C ILE A 406 -9.90 -0.08 -14.34
N GLU A 407 -9.74 -0.98 -15.31
CA GLU A 407 -9.70 -2.42 -15.10
C GLU A 407 -8.27 -2.95 -15.14
N VAL A 408 -7.95 -3.85 -14.21
CA VAL A 408 -6.75 -4.69 -14.30
C VAL A 408 -7.05 -5.85 -15.25
N TRP A 409 -6.26 -5.96 -16.33
CA TRP A 409 -6.38 -7.01 -17.31
C TRP A 409 -5.46 -8.20 -17.01
N MET A 410 -4.26 -7.91 -16.52
CA MET A 410 -3.30 -8.94 -16.12
C MET A 410 -2.54 -8.50 -14.87
N THR A 411 -2.22 -9.47 -14.02
CA THR A 411 -1.28 -9.31 -12.90
C THR A 411 -0.20 -10.37 -13.01
N MET A 412 1.05 -9.91 -12.96
CA MET A 412 2.24 -10.75 -13.06
C MET A 412 3.11 -10.54 -11.81
N ILE A 413 3.67 -11.62 -11.28
CA ILE A 413 4.59 -11.58 -10.13
C ILE A 413 5.79 -12.49 -10.41
N GLY A 414 6.99 -11.91 -10.45
CA GLY A 414 8.22 -12.64 -10.79
C GLY A 414 8.15 -13.30 -12.16
N GLY A 415 7.61 -12.58 -13.15
CA GLY A 415 7.48 -13.08 -14.53
C GLY A 415 6.35 -14.10 -14.75
N GLN A 416 5.61 -14.49 -13.70
CA GLN A 416 4.51 -15.44 -13.81
C GLN A 416 3.16 -14.72 -13.80
N VAL A 417 2.26 -15.09 -14.72
CA VAL A 417 0.89 -14.57 -14.76
C VAL A 417 0.09 -15.19 -13.61
N GLU A 418 -0.34 -14.35 -12.66
CA GLU A 418 -1.11 -14.73 -11.49
C GLU A 418 -2.61 -14.46 -11.65
N PHE A 419 -2.95 -13.52 -12.52
CA PHE A 419 -4.32 -13.20 -12.92
C PHE A 419 -4.35 -12.77 -14.39
N CYS A 420 -5.32 -13.28 -15.10
CA CYS A 420 -5.68 -12.83 -16.47
C CYS A 420 -7.19 -12.64 -16.52
N ARG A 421 -7.63 -11.45 -16.93
CA ARG A 421 -9.06 -11.14 -17.06
C ARG A 421 -9.66 -11.88 -18.23
N GLU A 422 -10.81 -12.50 -18.06
CA GLU A 422 -11.58 -13.12 -19.13
C GLU A 422 -11.84 -12.15 -20.30
N GLY A 423 -11.60 -12.60 -21.51
CA GLY A 423 -11.69 -11.80 -22.74
C GLY A 423 -10.49 -10.86 -22.97
N ARG A 424 -9.44 -10.97 -22.16
CA ARG A 424 -8.18 -10.22 -22.31
C ARG A 424 -6.95 -11.12 -22.44
N GLU A 425 -7.13 -12.36 -22.81
CA GLU A 425 -6.08 -13.38 -22.92
C GLU A 425 -4.95 -12.97 -23.88
N ALA A 426 -5.26 -12.08 -24.84
CA ALA A 426 -4.27 -11.58 -25.81
C ALA A 426 -3.12 -10.78 -25.19
N VAL A 427 -3.33 -10.19 -23.98
CA VAL A 427 -2.28 -9.47 -23.24
C VAL A 427 -1.66 -10.31 -22.12
N CYS A 428 -2.08 -11.57 -21.99
CA CYS A 428 -1.53 -12.50 -21.01
C CYS A 428 -0.60 -13.49 -21.73
N PRO A 429 0.70 -13.47 -21.45
CA PRO A 429 1.60 -14.47 -22.00
C PRO A 429 1.17 -15.87 -21.56
N HIS A 430 1.10 -16.79 -22.51
CA HIS A 430 0.89 -18.19 -22.14
C HIS A 430 2.15 -18.71 -21.46
N PRO A 431 2.01 -19.54 -20.40
CA PRO A 431 3.18 -20.22 -19.86
C PRO A 431 3.85 -20.98 -21.00
N SER A 432 5.14 -20.75 -21.17
CA SER A 432 5.94 -21.55 -22.10
C SER A 432 5.79 -23.02 -21.73
N SER A 433 5.24 -23.80 -22.65
CA SER A 433 5.02 -25.26 -22.55
C SER A 433 6.31 -26.02 -22.33
#